data_0c2fc341f1189ca4f474af5148148ecf
#
_entry.id   0c2fc341f1189ca4f474af5148148ecf
#
_cell.length_a   1.000
_cell.length_b   1.000
_cell.length_c   1.000
_cell.angle_alpha   90.00
_cell.angle_beta   90.00
_cell.angle_gamma   90.00
#
_symmetry.space_group_name_H-M   'P 1'
#
loop_
_entity.id
_entity.type
_entity.pdbx_description
1 polymer ?
#
loop_
_entity_poly.entity_id
_entity_poly.type
_entity_poly.pdbx_seq_one_letter_code
_entity_poly.pdbx_strand_id
1 'polypeptide(L)'
;MSKTSVLIISAEASSVLYAQRILELWKKNGTVVDAYGVGSNEMEKLGFRRIGRSEDMAVMGMVEVLKHYKDIKKVFYEVLAEVDRNPPKVAILLDYPGFNLRLAKELKKRNIPVVYYIAPQVWAWKQKRVHQIKAYCDKVLLLFPFEIEFFKTHQVPFEFVGHPLLDEMKPEWTDEKWIMSERRRCGIQDNEIVLGIMPGSRHGELQQMFHMLLEVARRLSNKVSNLKILILCAPSFEKEELMPYLDNFKVNFIMMKTEPFKMIAMTDMILGSSGTATLMVGLVEKPMVTMYKMKWLSGVLAKYMVKGIKFFNLCNMILNEEVSPERFQEKATIDELERLVFELISNPEVYAAQKRKLAEIRTRLGERGVTERVVRILNSYIESK
;
A
#
# COMPACT_ATOMS: atom_id res chain seq x y z
N MET A 1 -26.11 14.70 -24.70
CA MET A 1 -24.65 14.50 -24.97
C MET A 1 -24.34 13.02 -24.72
N SER A 2 -23.70 12.34 -25.64
CA SER A 2 -23.23 10.95 -25.43
C SER A 2 -22.20 10.97 -24.31
N LYS A 3 -22.33 10.07 -23.32
CA LYS A 3 -21.35 9.90 -22.26
C LYS A 3 -20.02 9.47 -22.86
N THR A 4 -18.93 10.05 -22.43
CA THR A 4 -17.60 9.63 -22.85
C THR A 4 -17.20 8.33 -22.14
N SER A 5 -16.88 7.31 -22.92
CA SER A 5 -16.50 6.00 -22.38
C SER A 5 -15.08 6.00 -21.84
N VAL A 6 -14.88 5.40 -20.67
CA VAL A 6 -13.57 5.25 -19.99
C VAL A 6 -13.43 3.82 -19.47
N LEU A 7 -12.31 3.18 -19.79
CA LEU A 7 -11.98 1.86 -19.26
C LEU A 7 -11.16 1.99 -17.98
N ILE A 8 -11.56 1.31 -16.91
CA ILE A 8 -10.80 1.25 -15.65
C ILE A 8 -10.56 -0.21 -15.27
N ILE A 9 -9.30 -0.57 -15.02
CA ILE A 9 -8.94 -1.90 -14.54
C ILE A 9 -8.26 -1.78 -13.18
N SER A 10 -8.95 -2.23 -12.14
CA SER A 10 -8.45 -2.28 -10.76
C SER A 10 -8.83 -3.62 -10.12
N ALA A 11 -7.85 -4.42 -9.73
CA ALA A 11 -8.06 -5.76 -9.19
C ALA A 11 -7.61 -5.90 -7.73
N GLU A 12 -6.57 -5.19 -7.32
CA GLU A 12 -6.04 -5.22 -5.95
C GLU A 12 -6.80 -4.22 -5.06
N ALA A 13 -6.95 -4.52 -3.75
CA ALA A 13 -7.74 -3.71 -2.83
C ALA A 13 -7.33 -2.22 -2.79
N SER A 14 -6.02 -1.95 -2.79
CA SER A 14 -5.52 -0.56 -2.83
C SER A 14 -5.83 0.13 -4.15
N SER A 15 -5.69 -0.59 -5.28
CA SER A 15 -5.99 -0.04 -6.61
C SER A 15 -7.48 0.25 -6.79
N VAL A 16 -8.34 -0.59 -6.22
CA VAL A 16 -9.80 -0.39 -6.19
C VAL A 16 -10.16 0.89 -5.46
N LEU A 17 -9.56 1.14 -4.29
CA LEU A 17 -9.80 2.36 -3.51
C LEU A 17 -9.44 3.62 -4.32
N TYR A 18 -8.32 3.60 -5.02
CA TYR A 18 -7.90 4.75 -5.83
C TYR A 18 -8.78 4.95 -7.07
N ALA A 19 -9.22 3.87 -7.71
CA ALA A 19 -10.19 3.94 -8.80
C ALA A 19 -11.54 4.50 -8.32
N GLN A 20 -12.00 4.08 -7.14
CA GLN A 20 -13.21 4.60 -6.52
C GLN A 20 -13.14 6.11 -6.29
N ARG A 21 -12.02 6.62 -5.78
CA ARG A 21 -11.81 8.07 -5.57
C ARG A 21 -11.84 8.88 -6.87
N ILE A 22 -11.31 8.32 -7.95
CA ILE A 22 -11.42 8.96 -9.27
C ILE A 22 -12.90 9.09 -9.67
N LEU A 23 -13.70 8.03 -9.50
CA LEU A 23 -15.13 8.06 -9.80
C LEU A 23 -15.91 9.03 -8.90
N GLU A 24 -15.60 9.06 -7.60
CA GLU A 24 -16.20 9.99 -6.65
C GLU A 24 -15.91 11.45 -7.03
N LEU A 25 -14.65 11.74 -7.42
CA LEU A 25 -14.25 13.09 -7.81
C LEU A 25 -14.90 13.51 -9.14
N TRP A 26 -14.98 12.63 -10.14
CA TRP A 26 -15.74 12.89 -11.36
C TRP A 26 -17.20 13.20 -11.08
N LYS A 27 -17.84 12.39 -10.22
CA LYS A 27 -19.24 12.62 -9.81
C LYS A 27 -19.39 13.95 -9.10
N LYS A 28 -18.49 14.29 -8.18
CA LYS A 28 -18.49 15.57 -7.45
C LYS A 28 -18.33 16.77 -8.38
N ASN A 29 -17.48 16.66 -9.39
CA ASN A 29 -17.19 17.71 -10.36
C ASN A 29 -18.24 17.80 -11.50
N GLY A 30 -19.24 16.92 -11.52
CA GLY A 30 -20.22 16.86 -12.60
C GLY A 30 -19.68 16.33 -13.92
N THR A 31 -18.52 15.66 -13.92
CA THR A 31 -17.95 15.03 -15.12
C THR A 31 -18.75 13.77 -15.46
N VAL A 32 -19.42 13.77 -16.60
CA VAL A 32 -20.27 12.66 -17.02
C VAL A 32 -19.50 11.68 -17.90
N VAL A 33 -19.12 10.55 -17.32
CA VAL A 33 -18.43 9.46 -18.00
C VAL A 33 -19.26 8.16 -17.96
N ASP A 34 -19.10 7.31 -18.99
CA ASP A 34 -19.50 5.90 -18.97
C ASP A 34 -18.26 5.06 -18.60
N ALA A 35 -18.00 4.93 -17.30
CA ALA A 35 -16.85 4.17 -16.79
C ALA A 35 -17.20 2.69 -16.69
N TYR A 36 -16.34 1.82 -17.24
CA TYR A 36 -16.54 0.37 -17.24
C TYR A 36 -15.21 -0.40 -17.11
N GLY A 37 -15.29 -1.69 -16.78
CA GLY A 37 -14.13 -2.58 -16.71
C GLY A 37 -14.10 -3.51 -15.52
N VAL A 38 -12.95 -3.58 -14.81
CA VAL A 38 -12.77 -4.42 -13.62
C VAL A 38 -12.76 -3.55 -12.37
N GLY A 39 -13.58 -3.90 -11.38
CA GLY A 39 -13.73 -3.12 -10.15
C GLY A 39 -14.59 -3.80 -9.10
N SER A 40 -14.90 -3.09 -8.02
CA SER A 40 -15.65 -3.57 -6.85
C SER A 40 -17.14 -3.19 -6.89
N ASN A 41 -17.90 -3.74 -5.92
CA ASN A 41 -19.30 -3.36 -5.70
C ASN A 41 -19.46 -1.88 -5.34
N GLU A 42 -18.50 -1.30 -4.60
CA GLU A 42 -18.53 0.11 -4.22
C GLU A 42 -18.43 1.01 -5.46
N MET A 43 -17.60 0.62 -6.45
CA MET A 43 -17.50 1.34 -7.71
C MET A 43 -18.82 1.28 -8.50
N GLU A 44 -19.57 0.15 -8.47
CA GLU A 44 -20.89 0.05 -9.10
C GLU A 44 -21.89 1.05 -8.50
N LYS A 45 -21.86 1.27 -7.19
CA LYS A 45 -22.71 2.29 -6.51
C LYS A 45 -22.43 3.72 -6.99
N LEU A 46 -21.24 3.94 -7.59
CA LEU A 46 -20.86 5.22 -8.19
C LEU A 46 -21.21 5.31 -9.69
N GLY A 47 -21.85 4.28 -10.26
CA GLY A 47 -22.25 4.23 -11.65
C GLY A 47 -21.24 3.54 -12.58
N PHE A 48 -20.23 2.85 -12.02
CA PHE A 48 -19.28 2.04 -12.79
C PHE A 48 -19.96 0.76 -13.32
N ARG A 49 -19.80 0.47 -14.59
CA ARG A 49 -20.33 -0.74 -15.21
C ARG A 49 -19.26 -1.86 -15.15
N ARG A 50 -19.47 -2.78 -14.24
CA ARG A 50 -18.51 -3.85 -13.93
C ARG A 50 -18.62 -5.01 -14.93
N ILE A 51 -17.54 -5.31 -15.65
CA ILE A 51 -17.37 -6.47 -16.52
C ILE A 51 -16.73 -7.63 -15.74
N GLY A 52 -15.68 -7.34 -14.97
CA GLY A 52 -15.02 -8.27 -14.07
C GLY A 52 -15.03 -7.80 -12.62
N ARG A 53 -15.06 -8.76 -11.70
CA ARG A 53 -15.05 -8.50 -10.26
C ARG A 53 -13.61 -8.49 -9.75
N SER A 54 -13.23 -7.41 -9.05
CA SER A 54 -11.91 -7.32 -8.42
C SER A 54 -11.67 -8.43 -7.40
N GLU A 55 -12.72 -8.81 -6.67
CA GLU A 55 -12.70 -9.85 -5.63
C GLU A 55 -12.31 -11.22 -6.21
N ASP A 56 -12.73 -11.52 -7.45
CA ASP A 56 -12.43 -12.78 -8.13
C ASP A 56 -11.03 -12.77 -8.78
N MET A 57 -10.45 -11.57 -8.97
CA MET A 57 -9.14 -11.38 -9.61
C MET A 57 -8.00 -11.15 -8.62
N ALA A 58 -8.30 -10.72 -7.39
CA ALA A 58 -7.33 -10.48 -6.32
C ALA A 58 -6.70 -11.76 -5.76
N VAL A 59 -6.29 -12.68 -6.65
CA VAL A 59 -5.74 -13.99 -6.28
C VAL A 59 -4.24 -13.87 -6.09
N MET A 60 -3.76 -14.09 -4.86
CA MET A 60 -2.35 -14.04 -4.51
C MET A 60 -1.72 -15.43 -4.48
N GLY A 61 -0.65 -15.58 -5.27
CA GLY A 61 0.15 -16.81 -5.31
C GLY A 61 0.09 -17.53 -6.66
N MET A 62 1.23 -18.13 -7.05
CA MET A 62 1.36 -18.78 -8.36
C MET A 62 0.41 -19.96 -8.54
N VAL A 63 0.12 -20.68 -7.45
CA VAL A 63 -0.78 -21.85 -7.45
C VAL A 63 -2.25 -21.41 -7.57
N GLU A 64 -2.63 -20.33 -6.90
CA GLU A 64 -3.98 -19.79 -6.92
C GLU A 64 -4.29 -19.14 -8.28
N VAL A 65 -3.33 -18.38 -8.83
CA VAL A 65 -3.43 -17.82 -10.20
C VAL A 65 -3.64 -18.93 -11.24
N LEU A 66 -3.00 -20.09 -11.08
CA LEU A 66 -3.21 -21.22 -12.00
C LEU A 66 -4.62 -21.80 -11.89
N LYS A 67 -5.21 -21.86 -10.70
CA LYS A 67 -6.60 -22.35 -10.49
C LYS A 67 -7.62 -21.40 -11.16
N HIS A 68 -7.42 -20.10 -11.06
CA HIS A 68 -8.33 -19.06 -11.58
C HIS A 68 -7.93 -18.55 -12.98
N TYR A 69 -6.92 -19.16 -13.62
CA TYR A 69 -6.43 -18.70 -14.92
C TYR A 69 -7.52 -18.63 -16.01
N LYS A 70 -8.46 -19.60 -16.00
CA LYS A 70 -9.56 -19.63 -16.96
C LYS A 70 -10.51 -18.45 -16.78
N ASP A 71 -10.80 -18.10 -15.53
CA ASP A 71 -11.71 -17.01 -15.18
C ASP A 71 -11.07 -15.65 -15.51
N ILE A 72 -9.80 -15.46 -15.14
CA ILE A 72 -9.03 -14.27 -15.50
C ILE A 72 -8.95 -14.10 -17.02
N LYS A 73 -8.74 -15.20 -17.76
CA LYS A 73 -8.70 -15.19 -19.22
C LYS A 73 -10.07 -14.86 -19.82
N LYS A 74 -11.17 -15.35 -19.23
CA LYS A 74 -12.54 -15.03 -19.64
C LYS A 74 -12.80 -13.52 -19.50
N VAL A 75 -12.52 -12.96 -18.31
CA VAL A 75 -12.66 -11.51 -18.06
C VAL A 75 -11.82 -10.68 -19.03
N PHE A 76 -10.61 -11.13 -19.38
CA PHE A 76 -9.75 -10.45 -20.35
C PHE A 76 -10.44 -10.30 -21.72
N TYR A 77 -11.06 -11.36 -22.24
CA TYR A 77 -11.75 -11.31 -23.52
C TYR A 77 -13.09 -10.58 -23.45
N GLU A 78 -13.79 -10.65 -22.32
CA GLU A 78 -15.03 -9.89 -22.10
C GLU A 78 -14.74 -8.38 -22.08
N VAL A 79 -13.65 -7.96 -21.43
CA VAL A 79 -13.18 -6.57 -21.48
C VAL A 79 -12.84 -6.14 -22.90
N LEU A 80 -12.11 -6.95 -23.67
CA LEU A 80 -11.79 -6.63 -25.06
C LEU A 80 -13.03 -6.55 -25.96
N ALA A 81 -13.98 -7.46 -25.78
CA ALA A 81 -15.24 -7.44 -26.53
C ALA A 81 -16.05 -6.17 -26.26
N GLU A 82 -16.04 -5.70 -24.99
CA GLU A 82 -16.69 -4.44 -24.65
C GLU A 82 -15.93 -3.23 -25.20
N VAL A 83 -14.59 -3.26 -25.17
CA VAL A 83 -13.75 -2.23 -25.80
C VAL A 83 -14.04 -2.11 -27.29
N ASP A 84 -14.26 -3.24 -27.99
CA ASP A 84 -14.58 -3.24 -29.41
C ASP A 84 -16.00 -2.72 -29.67
N ARG A 85 -16.94 -2.91 -28.75
CA ARG A 85 -18.33 -2.43 -28.85
C ARG A 85 -18.47 -0.96 -28.45
N ASN A 86 -17.78 -0.54 -27.41
CA ASN A 86 -17.84 0.80 -26.80
C ASN A 86 -16.41 1.32 -26.55
N PRO A 87 -15.71 1.76 -27.62
CA PRO A 87 -14.32 2.17 -27.51
C PRO A 87 -14.12 3.30 -26.49
N PRO A 88 -13.25 3.13 -25.49
CA PRO A 88 -13.01 4.18 -24.50
C PRO A 88 -12.07 5.26 -25.05
N LYS A 89 -12.28 6.50 -24.65
CA LYS A 89 -11.38 7.63 -24.94
C LYS A 89 -10.01 7.45 -24.28
N VAL A 90 -9.98 6.79 -23.09
CA VAL A 90 -8.77 6.48 -22.35
C VAL A 90 -8.99 5.21 -21.52
N ALA A 91 -7.93 4.43 -21.36
CA ALA A 91 -7.88 3.29 -20.45
C ALA A 91 -6.96 3.63 -19.26
N ILE A 92 -7.46 3.41 -18.04
CA ILE A 92 -6.74 3.60 -16.79
C ILE A 92 -6.45 2.22 -16.22
N LEU A 93 -5.17 1.85 -16.18
CA LEU A 93 -4.72 0.56 -15.70
C LEU A 93 -4.04 0.74 -14.34
N LEU A 94 -4.60 0.11 -13.30
CA LEU A 94 -4.07 0.22 -11.95
C LEU A 94 -3.46 -1.11 -11.51
N ASP A 95 -2.17 -1.07 -11.14
CA ASP A 95 -1.41 -2.24 -10.66
C ASP A 95 -1.54 -3.49 -11.56
N TYR A 96 -1.64 -4.70 -11.02
CA TYR A 96 -1.92 -5.99 -11.65
C TYR A 96 -1.18 -6.25 -12.99
N PRO A 97 0.16 -6.20 -13.01
CA PRO A 97 0.95 -6.11 -14.24
C PRO A 97 0.85 -7.32 -15.17
N GLY A 98 0.52 -8.49 -14.65
CA GLY A 98 0.34 -9.70 -15.45
C GLY A 98 -0.82 -9.61 -16.44
N PHE A 99 -1.88 -8.95 -16.07
CA PHE A 99 -3.08 -8.69 -16.87
C PHE A 99 -2.93 -7.37 -17.64
N ASN A 100 -2.60 -6.29 -16.93
CA ASN A 100 -2.62 -4.93 -17.44
C ASN A 100 -1.63 -4.70 -18.58
N LEU A 101 -0.42 -5.26 -18.55
CA LEU A 101 0.55 -5.12 -19.65
C LEU A 101 0.11 -5.86 -20.92
N ARG A 102 -0.60 -6.99 -20.79
CA ARG A 102 -1.20 -7.69 -21.94
C ARG A 102 -2.37 -6.89 -22.52
N LEU A 103 -3.20 -6.35 -21.65
CA LEU A 103 -4.32 -5.51 -22.06
C LEU A 103 -3.83 -4.22 -22.72
N ALA A 104 -2.83 -3.54 -22.17
CA ALA A 104 -2.21 -2.35 -22.76
C ALA A 104 -1.74 -2.59 -24.21
N LYS A 105 -1.14 -3.77 -24.49
CA LYS A 105 -0.74 -4.15 -25.84
C LYS A 105 -1.94 -4.23 -26.79
N GLU A 106 -3.07 -4.80 -26.37
CA GLU A 106 -4.27 -4.93 -27.19
C GLU A 106 -5.00 -3.58 -27.38
N LEU A 107 -4.99 -2.72 -26.35
CA LEU A 107 -5.53 -1.36 -26.42
C LEU A 107 -4.71 -0.49 -27.38
N LYS A 108 -3.38 -0.60 -27.35
CA LYS A 108 -2.49 0.13 -28.28
C LYS A 108 -2.73 -0.23 -29.74
N LYS A 109 -3.03 -1.49 -30.06
CA LYS A 109 -3.42 -1.92 -31.43
C LYS A 109 -4.73 -1.27 -31.90
N ARG A 110 -5.58 -0.87 -30.95
CA ARG A 110 -6.87 -0.19 -31.20
C ARG A 110 -6.76 1.32 -31.14
N ASN A 111 -5.55 1.86 -31.05
CA ASN A 111 -5.25 3.29 -30.88
C ASN A 111 -5.94 3.93 -29.65
N ILE A 112 -6.17 3.15 -28.59
CA ILE A 112 -6.75 3.64 -27.35
C ILE A 112 -5.60 4.10 -26.44
N PRO A 113 -5.61 5.35 -25.97
CA PRO A 113 -4.63 5.86 -25.03
C PRO A 113 -4.65 5.11 -23.71
N VAL A 114 -3.48 4.76 -23.19
CA VAL A 114 -3.31 4.01 -21.95
C VAL A 114 -2.56 4.85 -20.92
N VAL A 115 -3.20 5.14 -19.80
CA VAL A 115 -2.59 5.73 -18.61
C VAL A 115 -2.40 4.62 -17.58
N TYR A 116 -1.13 4.35 -17.22
CA TYR A 116 -0.82 3.35 -16.19
C TYR A 116 -0.66 4.07 -14.84
N TYR A 117 -1.63 3.87 -13.94
CA TYR A 117 -1.60 4.42 -12.60
C TYR A 117 -1.20 3.32 -11.61
N ILE A 118 -0.23 3.58 -10.74
CA ILE A 118 0.44 2.58 -9.91
C ILE A 118 1.17 1.56 -10.79
N ALA A 119 2.22 2.02 -11.43
CA ALA A 119 3.06 1.16 -12.27
C ALA A 119 3.68 0.02 -11.45
N PRO A 120 3.88 -1.16 -12.07
CA PRO A 120 4.57 -2.24 -11.40
C PRO A 120 5.98 -1.82 -11.00
N GLN A 121 6.47 -2.34 -9.88
CA GLN A 121 7.81 -2.02 -9.35
C GLN A 121 8.93 -2.60 -10.25
N VAL A 122 8.93 -2.17 -11.53
CA VAL A 122 9.89 -2.66 -12.54
C VAL A 122 11.32 -2.21 -12.25
N TRP A 123 11.50 -1.15 -11.49
CA TRP A 123 12.79 -0.70 -10.98
C TRP A 123 13.41 -1.74 -10.01
N ALA A 124 12.57 -2.51 -9.31
CA ALA A 124 12.98 -3.51 -8.33
C ALA A 124 13.21 -4.90 -8.95
N TRP A 125 12.29 -5.33 -9.80
CA TRP A 125 12.35 -6.67 -10.40
C TRP A 125 11.70 -6.69 -11.78
N LYS A 126 12.13 -7.66 -12.63
CA LYS A 126 11.66 -7.76 -14.04
C LYS A 126 11.79 -6.43 -14.80
N GLN A 127 12.93 -5.76 -14.64
CA GLN A 127 13.21 -4.45 -15.25
C GLN A 127 12.91 -4.40 -16.77
N LYS A 128 13.08 -5.52 -17.49
CA LYS A 128 12.75 -5.61 -18.94
C LYS A 128 11.30 -5.26 -19.27
N ARG A 129 10.38 -5.29 -18.29
CA ARG A 129 8.97 -4.86 -18.49
C ARG A 129 8.85 -3.36 -18.78
N VAL A 130 9.85 -2.55 -18.44
CA VAL A 130 9.86 -1.13 -18.77
C VAL A 130 9.73 -0.90 -20.28
N HIS A 131 10.28 -1.79 -21.11
CA HIS A 131 10.14 -1.71 -22.58
C HIS A 131 8.70 -1.96 -23.03
N GLN A 132 7.94 -2.83 -22.33
CA GLN A 132 6.52 -3.03 -22.61
C GLN A 132 5.70 -1.81 -22.19
N ILE A 133 6.00 -1.23 -21.03
CA ILE A 133 5.37 0.00 -20.56
C ILE A 133 5.63 1.13 -21.57
N LYS A 134 6.88 1.33 -21.99
CA LYS A 134 7.25 2.33 -23.01
C LYS A 134 6.52 2.13 -24.33
N ALA A 135 6.33 0.89 -24.76
CA ALA A 135 5.72 0.56 -26.05
C ALA A 135 4.19 0.70 -26.04
N TYR A 136 3.53 0.46 -24.89
CA TYR A 136 2.09 0.29 -24.84
C TYR A 136 1.34 1.31 -23.98
N CYS A 137 2.05 2.09 -23.17
CA CYS A 137 1.44 3.12 -22.32
C CYS A 137 1.80 4.52 -22.81
N ASP A 138 0.82 5.38 -22.89
CA ASP A 138 0.99 6.76 -23.32
C ASP A 138 1.46 7.65 -22.16
N LYS A 139 1.13 7.30 -20.92
CA LYS A 139 1.62 7.96 -19.71
C LYS A 139 1.63 7.01 -18.51
N VAL A 140 2.62 7.14 -17.65
CA VAL A 140 2.72 6.46 -16.34
C VAL A 140 2.59 7.49 -15.23
N LEU A 141 1.72 7.23 -14.25
CA LEU A 141 1.56 8.09 -13.08
C LEU A 141 2.32 7.47 -11.91
N LEU A 142 3.39 8.14 -11.49
CA LEU A 142 4.31 7.66 -10.46
C LEU A 142 3.88 8.14 -9.08
N LEU A 143 3.98 7.23 -8.10
CA LEU A 143 3.64 7.48 -6.70
C LEU A 143 4.86 7.86 -5.86
N PHE A 144 6.05 7.37 -6.23
CA PHE A 144 7.25 7.50 -5.43
C PHE A 144 8.34 8.28 -6.13
N PRO A 145 9.06 9.17 -5.43
CA PRO A 145 10.12 9.98 -6.02
C PRO A 145 11.31 9.15 -6.55
N PHE A 146 11.60 7.99 -5.94
CA PHE A 146 12.68 7.12 -6.38
C PHE A 146 12.40 6.41 -7.72
N GLU A 147 11.17 6.43 -8.21
CA GLU A 147 10.79 5.89 -9.53
C GLU A 147 11.18 6.83 -10.67
N ILE A 148 11.24 8.14 -10.40
CA ILE A 148 11.43 9.19 -11.40
C ILE A 148 12.67 8.93 -12.25
N GLU A 149 13.82 8.72 -11.63
CA GLU A 149 15.08 8.55 -12.35
C GLU A 149 15.07 7.29 -13.22
N PHE A 150 14.44 6.21 -12.73
CA PHE A 150 14.31 4.97 -13.51
C PHE A 150 13.49 5.18 -14.78
N PHE A 151 12.30 5.79 -14.68
CA PHE A 151 11.43 6.03 -15.83
C PHE A 151 12.02 7.06 -16.79
N LYS A 152 12.70 8.09 -16.27
CA LYS A 152 13.43 9.09 -17.05
C LYS A 152 14.55 8.47 -17.87
N THR A 153 15.39 7.65 -17.27
CA THR A 153 16.51 6.93 -17.94
C THR A 153 16.01 6.05 -19.08
N HIS A 154 14.84 5.41 -18.92
CA HIS A 154 14.24 4.58 -19.96
C HIS A 154 13.40 5.38 -20.97
N GLN A 155 13.31 6.70 -20.82
CA GLN A 155 12.52 7.57 -21.70
C GLN A 155 11.05 7.15 -21.81
N VAL A 156 10.45 6.73 -20.71
CA VAL A 156 9.02 6.43 -20.60
C VAL A 156 8.29 7.72 -20.27
N PRO A 157 7.21 8.10 -20.96
CA PRO A 157 6.41 9.26 -20.57
C PRO A 157 5.79 9.05 -19.20
N PHE A 158 6.09 9.92 -18.25
CA PHE A 158 5.55 9.82 -16.89
C PHE A 158 5.18 11.19 -16.31
N GLU A 159 4.38 11.15 -15.24
CA GLU A 159 4.12 12.28 -14.37
C GLU A 159 4.16 11.83 -12.91
N PHE A 160 4.90 12.54 -12.06
CA PHE A 160 4.91 12.27 -10.63
C PHE A 160 3.70 12.94 -9.99
N VAL A 161 2.73 12.14 -9.56
CA VAL A 161 1.48 12.63 -8.97
C VAL A 161 1.49 12.64 -7.45
N GLY A 162 2.47 11.98 -6.83
CA GLY A 162 2.53 11.78 -5.38
C GLY A 162 1.73 10.56 -4.92
N HIS A 163 1.73 10.30 -3.61
CA HIS A 163 1.09 9.10 -3.07
C HIS A 163 -0.30 9.40 -2.51
N PRO A 164 -1.37 8.66 -2.90
CA PRO A 164 -2.76 8.91 -2.47
C PRO A 164 -2.99 8.88 -0.95
N LEU A 165 -2.13 8.21 -0.18
CA LEU A 165 -2.18 8.24 1.28
C LEU A 165 -2.03 9.67 1.87
N LEU A 166 -1.44 10.61 1.10
CA LEU A 166 -1.40 12.01 1.51
C LEU A 166 -2.79 12.64 1.59
N ASP A 167 -3.70 12.24 0.69
CA ASP A 167 -5.09 12.73 0.68
C ASP A 167 -5.89 12.14 1.84
N GLU A 168 -5.50 10.95 2.33
CA GLU A 168 -6.12 10.27 3.47
C GLU A 168 -5.72 10.87 4.81
N MET A 169 -4.52 11.47 4.88
CA MET A 169 -4.01 12.02 6.13
C MET A 169 -4.94 13.11 6.69
N LYS A 170 -5.31 12.96 7.96
CA LYS A 170 -6.05 13.99 8.71
C LYS A 170 -5.09 14.73 9.66
N PRO A 171 -5.26 16.04 9.85
CA PRO A 171 -4.38 16.83 10.72
C PRO A 171 -4.34 16.31 12.15
N GLU A 172 -5.47 15.83 12.67
CA GLU A 172 -5.61 15.33 14.03
C GLU A 172 -4.68 14.15 14.37
N TRP A 173 -4.25 13.36 13.38
CA TRP A 173 -3.41 12.19 13.63
C TRP A 173 -1.95 12.52 14.01
N THR A 174 -1.59 13.80 13.94
CA THR A 174 -0.33 14.34 14.45
C THR A 174 -0.54 15.38 15.54
N ASP A 175 -1.79 15.62 15.95
CA ASP A 175 -2.13 16.51 17.08
C ASP A 175 -2.04 15.74 18.40
N GLU A 176 -1.10 16.10 19.24
CA GLU A 176 -0.87 15.46 20.55
C GLU A 176 -2.10 15.52 21.46
N LYS A 177 -2.86 16.61 21.44
CA LYS A 177 -4.07 16.76 22.27
C LYS A 177 -5.14 15.78 21.85
N TRP A 178 -5.33 15.63 20.55
CA TRP A 178 -6.28 14.68 20.00
C TRP A 178 -5.84 13.24 20.30
N ILE A 179 -4.56 12.91 20.09
CA ILE A 179 -3.98 11.59 20.38
C ILE A 179 -4.19 11.20 21.83
N MET A 180 -3.86 12.09 22.77
CA MET A 180 -4.04 11.84 24.20
C MET A 180 -5.52 11.64 24.58
N SER A 181 -6.42 12.42 23.98
CA SER A 181 -7.87 12.26 24.20
C SER A 181 -8.35 10.89 23.72
N GLU A 182 -7.93 10.43 22.53
CA GLU A 182 -8.31 9.12 22.00
C GLU A 182 -7.68 7.96 22.80
N ARG A 183 -6.43 8.11 23.25
CA ARG A 183 -5.79 7.15 24.16
C ARG A 183 -6.61 6.95 25.45
N ARG A 184 -7.00 8.04 26.13
CA ARG A 184 -7.82 7.97 27.34
C ARG A 184 -9.17 7.28 27.11
N ARG A 185 -9.82 7.53 25.97
CA ARG A 185 -11.07 6.84 25.56
C ARG A 185 -10.89 5.34 25.42
N CYS A 186 -9.68 4.90 25.06
CA CYS A 186 -9.34 3.48 24.91
C CYS A 186 -8.75 2.87 26.20
N GLY A 187 -8.73 3.60 27.32
CA GLY A 187 -8.22 3.12 28.61
C GLY A 187 -6.69 3.14 28.69
N ILE A 188 -6.01 3.90 27.83
CA ILE A 188 -4.55 4.09 27.88
C ILE A 188 -4.28 5.30 28.76
N GLN A 189 -3.39 5.12 29.75
CA GLN A 189 -3.01 6.16 30.71
C GLN A 189 -1.97 7.11 30.09
N ASP A 190 -1.93 8.36 30.57
CA ASP A 190 -1.05 9.39 30.01
C ASP A 190 0.45 9.08 30.19
N ASN A 191 0.80 8.30 31.23
CA ASN A 191 2.17 7.88 31.51
C ASN A 191 2.56 6.54 30.85
N GLU A 192 1.66 5.89 30.13
CA GLU A 192 1.98 4.65 29.42
C GLU A 192 2.70 4.92 28.09
N ILE A 193 3.74 4.14 27.83
CA ILE A 193 4.43 4.06 26.54
C ILE A 193 3.67 3.04 25.68
N VAL A 194 3.19 3.45 24.52
CA VAL A 194 2.35 2.59 23.65
C VAL A 194 3.18 2.00 22.51
N LEU A 195 3.47 0.70 22.60
CA LEU A 195 4.06 -0.07 21.50
C LEU A 195 2.97 -0.66 20.62
N GLY A 196 2.90 -0.20 19.38
CA GLY A 196 2.03 -0.78 18.36
C GLY A 196 2.64 -2.03 17.74
N ILE A 197 1.87 -3.11 17.67
CA ILE A 197 2.25 -4.34 16.97
C ILE A 197 1.47 -4.43 15.67
N MET A 198 2.19 -4.43 14.53
CA MET A 198 1.64 -4.57 13.18
C MET A 198 2.02 -5.93 12.61
N PRO A 199 1.17 -6.97 12.75
CA PRO A 199 1.52 -8.34 12.38
C PRO A 199 1.57 -8.59 10.86
N GLY A 200 1.10 -7.64 10.06
CA GLY A 200 0.95 -7.76 8.61
C GLY A 200 -0.51 -7.78 8.18
N SER A 201 -0.74 -7.92 6.88
CA SER A 201 -2.07 -7.90 6.26
C SER A 201 -2.44 -9.20 5.53
N ARG A 202 -1.59 -10.22 5.61
CA ARG A 202 -1.76 -11.52 4.94
C ARG A 202 -1.62 -12.68 5.92
N HIS A 203 -2.42 -13.74 5.74
CA HIS A 203 -2.33 -14.93 6.60
C HIS A 203 -0.93 -15.54 6.68
N GLY A 204 -0.18 -15.56 5.56
CA GLY A 204 1.21 -16.02 5.55
C GLY A 204 2.16 -15.16 6.40
N GLU A 205 1.89 -13.87 6.53
CA GLU A 205 2.64 -12.96 7.39
C GLU A 205 2.34 -13.22 8.85
N LEU A 206 1.05 -13.36 9.22
CA LEU A 206 0.64 -13.74 10.58
C LEU A 206 1.34 -15.02 11.03
N GLN A 207 1.25 -16.10 10.24
CA GLN A 207 1.82 -17.40 10.57
C GLN A 207 3.33 -17.36 10.81
N GLN A 208 4.06 -16.49 10.08
CA GLN A 208 5.53 -16.48 10.13
C GLN A 208 6.11 -15.47 11.09
N MET A 209 5.41 -14.36 11.34
CA MET A 209 5.99 -13.23 12.06
C MET A 209 5.28 -12.88 13.36
N PHE A 210 3.96 -13.10 13.46
CA PHE A 210 3.20 -12.57 14.58
C PHE A 210 3.67 -13.14 15.93
N HIS A 211 3.98 -14.44 16.02
CA HIS A 211 4.53 -15.04 17.22
C HIS A 211 5.82 -14.35 17.70
N MET A 212 6.72 -14.02 16.75
CA MET A 212 7.96 -13.34 17.10
C MET A 212 7.72 -11.92 17.64
N LEU A 213 6.82 -11.18 16.99
CA LEU A 213 6.44 -9.83 17.43
C LEU A 213 5.85 -9.84 18.84
N LEU A 214 4.99 -10.82 19.12
CA LEU A 214 4.41 -11.01 20.44
C LEU A 214 5.45 -11.38 21.50
N GLU A 215 6.41 -12.24 21.17
CA GLU A 215 7.49 -12.61 22.11
C GLU A 215 8.39 -11.42 22.43
N VAL A 216 8.72 -10.58 21.44
CA VAL A 216 9.44 -9.31 21.67
C VAL A 216 8.63 -8.39 22.60
N ALA A 217 7.34 -8.21 22.31
CA ALA A 217 6.46 -7.40 23.17
C ALA A 217 6.37 -7.91 24.61
N ARG A 218 6.29 -9.23 24.80
CA ARG A 218 6.31 -9.88 26.12
C ARG A 218 7.58 -9.61 26.88
N ARG A 219 8.74 -9.75 26.23
CA ARG A 219 10.04 -9.48 26.87
C ARG A 219 10.21 -8.01 27.24
N LEU A 220 9.78 -7.10 26.38
CA LEU A 220 9.78 -5.66 26.64
C LEU A 220 8.86 -5.28 27.82
N SER A 221 7.67 -5.89 27.92
CA SER A 221 6.73 -5.66 29.03
C SER A 221 7.30 -6.10 30.38
N ASN A 222 8.21 -7.07 30.42
CA ASN A 222 8.91 -7.45 31.64
C ASN A 222 10.02 -6.47 32.04
N LYS A 223 10.52 -5.65 31.10
CA LYS A 223 11.60 -4.66 31.35
C LYS A 223 11.07 -3.25 31.56
N VAL A 224 9.90 -2.92 30.99
CA VAL A 224 9.30 -1.58 31.01
C VAL A 224 7.91 -1.68 31.63
N SER A 225 7.81 -1.27 32.90
CA SER A 225 6.60 -1.46 33.72
C SER A 225 5.37 -0.69 33.22
N ASN A 226 5.58 0.44 32.55
CA ASN A 226 4.52 1.27 31.98
C ASN A 226 4.35 1.07 30.46
N LEU A 227 4.79 -0.08 29.90
CA LEU A 227 4.60 -0.41 28.50
C LEU A 227 3.20 -0.96 28.27
N LYS A 228 2.46 -0.31 27.36
CA LYS A 228 1.17 -0.75 26.86
C LYS A 228 1.31 -1.31 25.45
N ILE A 229 0.76 -2.50 25.22
CA ILE A 229 0.77 -3.13 23.90
C ILE A 229 -0.54 -2.82 23.18
N LEU A 230 -0.45 -2.29 21.96
CA LEU A 230 -1.58 -2.05 21.07
C LEU A 230 -1.43 -2.92 19.82
N ILE A 231 -2.28 -3.93 19.67
CA ILE A 231 -2.30 -4.81 18.50
C ILE A 231 -3.18 -4.18 17.42
N LEU A 232 -2.57 -3.82 16.30
CA LEU A 232 -3.23 -3.17 15.18
C LEU A 232 -3.73 -4.24 14.20
N CYS A 233 -5.02 -4.56 14.26
CA CYS A 233 -5.65 -5.50 13.35
C CYS A 233 -5.81 -4.86 11.98
N ALA A 234 -5.17 -5.45 10.97
CA ALA A 234 -5.29 -4.95 9.59
C ALA A 234 -6.74 -5.06 9.08
N PRO A 235 -7.19 -4.18 8.17
CA PRO A 235 -8.55 -4.23 7.62
C PRO A 235 -8.92 -5.56 6.97
N SER A 236 -7.92 -6.32 6.48
CA SER A 236 -8.08 -7.62 5.84
C SER A 236 -8.39 -8.77 6.79
N PHE A 237 -8.35 -8.54 8.11
CA PHE A 237 -8.60 -9.56 9.13
C PHE A 237 -9.77 -9.20 10.03
N GLU A 238 -10.44 -10.22 10.55
CA GLU A 238 -11.31 -10.06 11.72
C GLU A 238 -10.48 -10.26 13.00
N LYS A 239 -10.94 -9.69 14.12
CA LYS A 239 -10.23 -9.81 15.41
C LYS A 239 -10.11 -11.27 15.85
N GLU A 240 -11.13 -12.03 15.57
CA GLU A 240 -11.24 -13.47 15.89
C GLU A 240 -10.14 -14.28 15.22
N GLU A 241 -9.64 -13.87 14.07
CA GLU A 241 -8.55 -14.53 13.35
C GLU A 241 -7.18 -14.35 14.04
N LEU A 242 -7.03 -13.28 14.84
CA LEU A 242 -5.82 -13.02 15.60
C LEU A 242 -5.84 -13.69 16.99
N MET A 243 -7.03 -13.98 17.53
CA MET A 243 -7.19 -14.55 18.89
C MET A 243 -6.38 -15.82 19.14
N PRO A 244 -6.32 -16.82 18.24
CA PRO A 244 -5.53 -18.03 18.48
C PRO A 244 -4.03 -17.80 18.73
N TYR A 245 -3.47 -16.71 18.21
CA TYR A 245 -2.08 -16.32 18.46
C TYR A 245 -1.89 -15.68 19.85
N LEU A 246 -2.98 -15.22 20.47
CA LEU A 246 -2.97 -14.46 21.71
C LEU A 246 -3.34 -15.32 22.93
N ASP A 247 -3.81 -16.56 22.76
CA ASP A 247 -4.27 -17.45 23.85
C ASP A 247 -3.22 -17.62 24.97
N ASN A 248 -1.93 -17.62 24.61
CA ASN A 248 -0.82 -17.73 25.54
C ASN A 248 -0.08 -16.42 25.78
N PHE A 249 -0.58 -15.31 25.27
CA PHE A 249 0.04 -14.00 25.38
C PHE A 249 -0.34 -13.35 26.72
N LYS A 250 0.39 -13.66 27.78
CA LYS A 250 0.15 -13.18 29.15
C LYS A 250 0.66 -11.76 29.37
N VAL A 251 0.28 -10.82 28.50
CA VAL A 251 0.62 -9.39 28.60
C VAL A 251 -0.66 -8.58 28.46
N ASN A 252 -0.75 -7.46 29.20
CA ASN A 252 -1.88 -6.55 29.03
C ASN A 252 -1.81 -5.86 27.68
N PHE A 253 -2.79 -6.12 26.81
CA PHE A 253 -2.87 -5.52 25.48
C PHE A 253 -4.26 -4.99 25.17
N ILE A 254 -4.32 -4.09 24.21
CA ILE A 254 -5.56 -3.66 23.54
C ILE A 254 -5.47 -4.12 22.11
N MET A 255 -6.50 -4.82 21.60
CA MET A 255 -6.61 -5.13 20.16
C MET A 255 -7.58 -4.14 19.52
N MET A 256 -7.08 -3.41 18.54
CA MET A 256 -7.86 -2.39 17.84
C MET A 256 -8.06 -2.76 16.38
N LYS A 257 -9.31 -2.60 15.88
CA LYS A 257 -9.67 -2.68 14.47
C LYS A 257 -10.51 -1.43 14.14
N THR A 258 -9.88 -0.45 13.56
CA THR A 258 -10.50 0.79 13.08
C THR A 258 -9.65 1.36 11.96
N GLU A 259 -9.82 2.62 11.59
CA GLU A 259 -9.04 3.31 10.58
C GLU A 259 -7.52 3.18 10.85
N PRO A 260 -6.72 2.66 9.88
CA PRO A 260 -5.32 2.35 10.14
C PRO A 260 -4.48 3.51 10.67
N PHE A 261 -4.63 4.70 10.08
CA PHE A 261 -3.92 5.89 10.54
C PHE A 261 -4.26 6.26 11.99
N LYS A 262 -5.55 6.13 12.38
CA LYS A 262 -6.00 6.37 13.76
C LYS A 262 -5.30 5.42 14.73
N MET A 263 -5.25 4.13 14.39
CA MET A 263 -4.57 3.13 15.23
C MET A 263 -3.08 3.45 15.40
N ILE A 264 -2.39 3.78 14.30
CA ILE A 264 -0.98 4.14 14.29
C ILE A 264 -0.74 5.42 15.10
N ALA A 265 -1.58 6.45 14.96
CA ALA A 265 -1.45 7.71 15.68
C ALA A 265 -1.46 7.52 17.20
N MET A 266 -2.21 6.54 17.70
CA MET A 266 -2.32 6.23 19.13
C MET A 266 -1.08 5.51 19.71
N THR A 267 -0.10 5.12 18.90
CA THR A 267 1.15 4.52 19.38
C THR A 267 2.24 5.55 19.59
N ASP A 268 3.26 5.23 20.37
CA ASP A 268 4.51 5.99 20.42
C ASP A 268 5.48 5.46 19.38
N MET A 269 5.54 4.15 19.22
CA MET A 269 6.39 3.48 18.24
C MET A 269 5.73 2.20 17.72
N ILE A 270 6.26 1.68 16.62
CA ILE A 270 5.72 0.48 15.95
C ILE A 270 6.82 -0.60 15.88
N LEU A 271 6.42 -1.82 16.19
CA LEU A 271 7.13 -3.04 15.80
C LEU A 271 6.22 -3.83 14.83
N GLY A 272 6.68 -4.07 13.61
CA GLY A 272 5.79 -4.71 12.65
C GLY A 272 6.44 -5.27 11.39
N SER A 273 5.60 -5.85 10.54
CA SER A 273 6.02 -6.35 9.24
C SER A 273 6.31 -5.20 8.27
N SER A 274 7.35 -5.36 7.45
CA SER A 274 7.64 -4.42 6.35
C SER A 274 6.62 -4.58 5.22
N GLY A 275 6.05 -3.48 4.74
CA GLY A 275 5.06 -3.44 3.67
C GLY A 275 4.53 -2.02 3.47
N THR A 276 3.45 -1.87 2.69
CA THR A 276 2.84 -0.55 2.38
C THR A 276 2.40 0.20 3.66
N ALA A 277 2.01 -0.53 4.71
CA ALA A 277 1.62 0.06 5.99
C ALA A 277 2.74 0.87 6.67
N THR A 278 4.02 0.56 6.40
CA THR A 278 5.15 1.35 6.93
C THR A 278 5.14 2.80 6.44
N LEU A 279 4.57 3.04 5.25
CA LEU A 279 4.40 4.40 4.76
C LEU A 279 3.39 5.19 5.58
N MET A 280 2.29 4.56 6.02
CA MET A 280 1.33 5.20 6.93
C MET A 280 1.99 5.55 8.26
N VAL A 281 2.84 4.66 8.80
CA VAL A 281 3.61 4.90 10.03
C VAL A 281 4.53 6.11 9.85
N GLY A 282 5.27 6.18 8.74
CA GLY A 282 6.13 7.32 8.41
C GLY A 282 5.37 8.63 8.25
N LEU A 283 4.19 8.61 7.62
CA LEU A 283 3.34 9.80 7.45
C LEU A 283 2.79 10.34 8.77
N VAL A 284 2.61 9.49 9.77
CA VAL A 284 2.22 9.88 11.15
C VAL A 284 3.46 10.13 12.04
N GLU A 285 4.65 10.05 11.47
CA GLU A 285 5.93 10.32 12.13
C GLU A 285 6.20 9.43 13.35
N LYS A 286 5.71 8.17 13.34
CA LYS A 286 5.96 7.24 14.44
C LYS A 286 7.24 6.47 14.21
N PRO A 287 8.21 6.50 15.14
CA PRO A 287 9.37 5.63 15.09
C PRO A 287 8.97 4.16 14.96
N MET A 288 9.74 3.39 14.20
CA MET A 288 9.41 2.00 13.96
C MET A 288 10.65 1.12 13.81
N VAL A 289 10.48 -0.12 14.20
CA VAL A 289 11.36 -1.24 13.85
C VAL A 289 10.56 -2.21 13.00
N THR A 290 11.09 -2.58 11.85
CA THR A 290 10.39 -3.46 10.92
C THR A 290 11.15 -4.76 10.68
N MET A 291 10.39 -5.81 10.43
CA MET A 291 10.95 -7.11 10.05
C MET A 291 10.20 -7.70 8.86
N TYR A 292 10.83 -8.63 8.16
CA TYR A 292 10.14 -9.45 7.19
C TYR A 292 10.76 -10.86 7.11
N LYS A 293 9.89 -11.87 7.23
CA LYS A 293 10.24 -13.28 7.02
C LYS A 293 9.36 -13.88 5.96
N MET A 294 9.96 -14.64 5.06
CA MET A 294 9.29 -15.42 4.02
C MET A 294 9.59 -16.90 4.26
N LYS A 295 8.74 -17.80 3.73
CA LYS A 295 9.08 -19.22 3.65
C LYS A 295 10.43 -19.37 2.95
N TRP A 296 11.29 -20.27 3.45
CA TRP A 296 12.67 -20.39 3.03
C TRP A 296 12.88 -20.43 1.51
N LEU A 297 12.08 -21.22 0.78
CA LEU A 297 12.13 -21.31 -0.68
C LEU A 297 11.84 -19.94 -1.37
N SER A 298 10.88 -19.21 -0.87
CA SER A 298 10.52 -17.87 -1.39
C SER A 298 11.59 -16.84 -1.04
N GLY A 299 12.21 -16.95 0.13
CA GLY A 299 13.28 -16.06 0.59
C GLY A 299 14.55 -16.18 -0.24
N VAL A 300 14.96 -17.40 -0.57
CA VAL A 300 16.10 -17.65 -1.47
C VAL A 300 15.81 -17.10 -2.86
N LEU A 301 14.63 -17.36 -3.41
CA LEU A 301 14.24 -16.86 -4.72
C LEU A 301 14.17 -15.32 -4.74
N ALA A 302 13.63 -14.70 -3.71
CA ALA A 302 13.57 -13.25 -3.58
C ALA A 302 14.96 -12.62 -3.55
N LYS A 303 15.91 -13.21 -2.84
CA LYS A 303 17.31 -12.75 -2.76
C LYS A 303 18.01 -12.72 -4.13
N TYR A 304 17.66 -13.66 -5.03
CA TYR A 304 18.17 -13.68 -6.39
C TYR A 304 17.39 -12.79 -7.36
N MET A 305 16.09 -12.57 -7.12
CA MET A 305 15.24 -11.81 -8.03
C MET A 305 15.29 -10.30 -7.79
N VAL A 306 15.61 -9.88 -6.55
CA VAL A 306 15.64 -8.48 -6.12
C VAL A 306 17.09 -8.02 -6.00
N LYS A 307 17.79 -7.95 -7.15
CA LYS A 307 19.16 -7.42 -7.20
C LYS A 307 19.12 -5.89 -7.16
N GLY A 308 19.84 -5.31 -6.20
CA GLY A 308 20.06 -3.86 -6.13
C GLY A 308 19.09 -3.07 -5.26
N ILE A 309 18.12 -3.72 -4.61
CA ILE A 309 17.29 -3.06 -3.58
C ILE A 309 18.07 -3.02 -2.27
N LYS A 310 18.33 -1.81 -1.79
CA LYS A 310 19.01 -1.54 -0.54
C LYS A 310 18.09 -1.65 0.66
N PHE A 311 16.81 -1.27 0.51
CA PHE A 311 15.81 -1.21 1.55
C PHE A 311 14.49 -1.83 1.10
N PHE A 312 13.73 -2.43 2.04
CA PHE A 312 12.39 -2.97 1.83
C PHE A 312 11.32 -2.09 2.49
N ASN A 313 11.68 -1.37 3.55
CA ASN A 313 10.81 -0.40 4.18
C ASN A 313 10.67 0.82 3.26
N LEU A 314 9.42 1.19 2.92
CA LEU A 314 9.14 2.30 2.00
C LEU A 314 9.69 3.64 2.50
N CYS A 315 9.72 3.87 3.82
CA CYS A 315 10.28 5.09 4.38
C CYS A 315 11.79 5.17 4.12
N ASN A 316 12.52 4.06 4.32
CA ASN A 316 13.96 3.99 4.04
C ASN A 316 14.24 4.17 2.55
N MET A 317 13.38 3.62 1.68
CA MET A 317 13.50 3.78 0.22
C MET A 317 13.29 5.23 -0.23
N ILE A 318 12.26 5.90 0.31
CA ILE A 318 11.95 7.30 0.00
C ILE A 318 13.07 8.22 0.46
N LEU A 319 13.62 7.96 1.65
CA LEU A 319 14.71 8.75 2.23
C LEU A 319 16.10 8.34 1.69
N ASN A 320 16.19 7.16 1.05
CA ASN A 320 17.44 6.52 0.61
C ASN A 320 18.46 6.34 1.77
N GLU A 321 17.94 6.08 2.97
CA GLU A 321 18.68 5.94 4.22
C GLU A 321 17.97 4.93 5.14
N GLU A 322 18.72 4.10 5.92
CA GLU A 322 18.10 3.25 6.96
C GLU A 322 17.70 4.12 8.17
N VAL A 323 16.61 4.84 8.04
CA VAL A 323 16.04 5.65 9.12
C VAL A 323 15.31 4.76 10.11
N SER A 324 14.53 3.81 9.61
CA SER A 324 13.81 2.82 10.41
C SER A 324 14.55 1.50 10.33
N PRO A 325 15.10 0.96 11.43
CA PRO A 325 15.76 -0.33 11.40
C PRO A 325 14.88 -1.41 10.78
N GLU A 326 15.41 -2.12 9.78
CA GLU A 326 14.70 -3.21 9.15
C GLU A 326 15.53 -4.50 9.18
N ARG A 327 14.89 -5.60 9.56
CA ARG A 327 15.53 -6.91 9.69
C ARG A 327 14.85 -7.93 8.79
N PHE A 328 15.65 -8.55 7.94
CA PHE A 328 15.16 -9.48 6.94
C PHE A 328 15.70 -10.89 7.19
N GLN A 329 14.82 -11.90 7.14
CA GLN A 329 15.13 -13.33 7.27
C GLN A 329 15.93 -13.67 8.55
N GLU A 330 17.18 -14.11 8.41
CA GLU A 330 18.05 -14.57 9.50
C GLU A 330 18.43 -13.44 10.46
N LYS A 331 18.47 -12.20 9.98
CA LYS A 331 18.73 -11.02 10.82
C LYS A 331 17.54 -10.62 11.69
N ALA A 332 16.33 -11.10 11.36
CA ALA A 332 15.14 -10.87 12.16
C ALA A 332 15.09 -11.88 13.31
N THR A 333 15.86 -11.65 14.35
CA THR A 333 15.84 -12.44 15.60
C THR A 333 15.08 -11.70 16.69
N ILE A 334 14.53 -12.44 17.66
CA ILE A 334 13.82 -11.86 18.80
C ILE A 334 14.74 -10.92 19.57
N ASP A 335 15.99 -11.34 19.83
CA ASP A 335 16.96 -10.57 20.60
C ASP A 335 17.32 -9.23 19.93
N GLU A 336 17.52 -9.25 18.61
CA GLU A 336 17.84 -8.03 17.86
C GLU A 336 16.64 -7.08 17.78
N LEU A 337 15.42 -7.59 17.53
CA LEU A 337 14.22 -6.78 17.51
C LEU A 337 13.92 -6.17 18.89
N GLU A 338 14.08 -6.95 19.96
CA GLU A 338 13.95 -6.48 21.34
C GLU A 338 14.97 -5.35 21.62
N ARG A 339 16.23 -5.54 21.26
CA ARG A 339 17.30 -4.55 21.43
C ARG A 339 16.95 -3.23 20.74
N LEU A 340 16.52 -3.29 19.48
CA LEU A 340 16.19 -2.11 18.67
C LEU A 340 14.96 -1.36 19.21
N VAL A 341 13.93 -2.06 19.62
CA VAL A 341 12.73 -1.42 20.21
C VAL A 341 13.06 -0.86 21.60
N PHE A 342 13.84 -1.59 22.40
CA PHE A 342 14.26 -1.10 23.72
C PHE A 342 15.13 0.15 23.61
N GLU A 343 15.98 0.26 22.59
CA GLU A 343 16.76 1.45 22.29
C GLU A 343 15.87 2.67 21.99
N LEU A 344 14.78 2.48 21.22
CA LEU A 344 13.77 3.54 20.98
C LEU A 344 13.05 3.96 22.27
N ILE A 345 12.80 3.03 23.20
CA ILE A 345 12.15 3.32 24.48
C ILE A 345 13.09 4.06 25.43
N SER A 346 14.34 3.63 25.52
CA SER A 346 15.29 4.07 26.53
C SER A 346 16.17 5.25 26.12
N ASN A 347 16.25 5.56 24.82
CA ASN A 347 17.10 6.62 24.27
C ASN A 347 16.27 7.71 23.55
N PRO A 348 15.94 8.81 24.22
CA PRO A 348 15.16 9.90 23.63
C PRO A 348 15.81 10.54 22.39
N GLU A 349 17.14 10.52 22.28
CA GLU A 349 17.85 11.09 21.13
C GLU A 349 17.63 10.23 19.87
N VAL A 350 17.73 8.91 19.99
CA VAL A 350 17.45 7.96 18.90
C VAL A 350 16.00 8.07 18.45
N TYR A 351 15.08 8.12 19.41
CA TYR A 351 13.65 8.32 19.13
C TYR A 351 13.40 9.62 18.36
N ALA A 352 13.91 10.74 18.88
CA ALA A 352 13.72 12.06 18.27
C ALA A 352 14.39 12.17 16.90
N ALA A 353 15.56 11.56 16.72
CA ALA A 353 16.26 11.53 15.44
C ALA A 353 15.44 10.80 14.38
N GLN A 354 14.90 9.61 14.70
CA GLN A 354 14.06 8.86 13.77
C GLN A 354 12.78 9.63 13.44
N LYS A 355 12.09 10.21 14.45
CA LYS A 355 10.88 11.02 14.24
C LYS A 355 11.13 12.20 13.30
N ARG A 356 12.22 12.96 13.50
CA ARG A 356 12.58 14.08 12.62
C ARG A 356 12.81 13.64 11.18
N LYS A 357 13.49 12.51 10.97
CA LYS A 357 13.71 11.97 9.62
C LYS A 357 12.43 11.50 8.96
N LEU A 358 11.52 10.87 9.70
CA LEU A 358 10.23 10.45 9.18
C LEU A 358 9.36 11.64 8.74
N ALA A 359 9.48 12.81 9.39
CA ALA A 359 8.78 14.03 8.98
C ALA A 359 9.13 14.48 7.55
N GLU A 360 10.35 14.17 7.03
CA GLU A 360 10.75 14.49 5.66
C GLU A 360 9.93 13.71 4.60
N ILE A 361 9.29 12.58 4.97
CA ILE A 361 8.56 11.72 4.04
C ILE A 361 7.42 12.46 3.36
N ARG A 362 6.67 13.29 4.11
CA ARG A 362 5.56 14.07 3.54
C ARG A 362 6.03 14.97 2.41
N THR A 363 7.10 15.71 2.63
CA THR A 363 7.67 16.63 1.62
C THR A 363 8.17 15.85 0.40
N ARG A 364 8.80 14.70 0.60
CA ARG A 364 9.33 13.90 -0.50
C ARG A 364 8.25 13.19 -1.33
N LEU A 365 7.14 12.83 -0.71
CA LEU A 365 5.99 12.22 -1.41
C LEU A 365 5.17 13.23 -2.23
N GLY A 366 5.44 14.53 -2.08
CA GLY A 366 4.73 15.60 -2.78
C GLY A 366 3.61 16.19 -1.92
N GLU A 367 2.67 16.86 -2.58
CA GLU A 367 1.57 17.58 -1.93
C GLU A 367 0.28 16.75 -1.93
N ARG A 368 -0.66 17.13 -1.07
CA ARG A 368 -2.06 16.66 -1.11
C ARG A 368 -2.72 17.01 -2.45
N GLY A 369 -3.86 16.45 -2.72
CA GLY A 369 -4.55 16.65 -4.01
C GLY A 369 -4.04 15.70 -5.10
N VAL A 370 -3.61 14.50 -4.70
CA VAL A 370 -3.12 13.47 -5.64
C VAL A 370 -4.24 13.03 -6.57
N THR A 371 -5.44 12.76 -6.02
CA THR A 371 -6.59 12.34 -6.82
C THR A 371 -7.01 13.43 -7.81
N GLU A 372 -6.97 14.70 -7.41
CA GLU A 372 -7.25 15.85 -8.27
C GLU A 372 -6.25 15.96 -9.44
N ARG A 373 -4.94 15.75 -9.16
CA ARG A 373 -3.92 15.71 -10.22
C ARG A 373 -4.15 14.58 -11.22
N VAL A 374 -4.44 13.39 -10.70
CA VAL A 374 -4.77 12.23 -11.55
C VAL A 374 -5.99 12.52 -12.42
N VAL A 375 -7.09 13.00 -11.84
CA VAL A 375 -8.33 13.34 -12.57
C VAL A 375 -8.08 14.43 -13.62
N ARG A 376 -7.29 15.45 -13.31
CA ARG A 376 -6.92 16.47 -14.30
C ARG A 376 -6.18 15.91 -15.51
N ILE A 377 -5.24 14.98 -15.28
CA ILE A 377 -4.53 14.29 -16.36
C ILE A 377 -5.50 13.44 -17.19
N LEU A 378 -6.40 12.72 -16.55
CA LEU A 378 -7.38 11.88 -17.25
C LEU A 378 -8.36 12.73 -18.06
N ASN A 379 -8.82 13.85 -17.53
CA ASN A 379 -9.71 14.77 -18.22
C ASN A 379 -9.08 15.31 -19.51
N SER A 380 -7.77 15.52 -19.56
CA SER A 380 -7.10 15.95 -20.80
C SER A 380 -7.26 14.94 -21.95
N TYR A 381 -7.38 13.63 -21.65
CA TYR A 381 -7.69 12.60 -22.66
C TYR A 381 -9.17 12.52 -22.99
N ILE A 382 -10.04 12.77 -22.01
CA ILE A 382 -11.50 12.73 -22.18
C ILE A 382 -11.98 13.89 -23.04
N GLU A 383 -11.40 15.08 -22.87
CA GLU A 383 -11.77 16.33 -23.52
C GLU A 383 -11.06 16.54 -24.86
N SER A 384 -9.98 15.82 -25.14
CA SER A 384 -9.30 15.89 -26.44
C SER A 384 -10.25 15.45 -27.56
N LYS A 385 -10.37 16.33 -28.59
CA LYS A 385 -11.24 16.12 -29.76
C LYS A 385 -10.80 14.95 -30.63
#